data_c1808e184ebdea8679235b749f05e1a2
#
_entry.id   c1808e184ebdea8679235b749f05e1a2
#
_cell.length_a   1.000
_cell.length_b   1.000
_cell.length_c   1.000
_cell.angle_alpha   90.00
_cell.angle_beta   90.00
_cell.angle_gamma   90.00
#
_symmetry.space_group_name_H-M   'P 1'
#
loop_
_entity.id
_entity.type
_entity.pdbx_description
1 polymer ?
#
loop_
_entity_poly.entity_id
_entity_poly.type
_entity_poly.pdbx_seq_one_letter_code
_entity_poly.pdbx_strand_id
1 'polypeptide(L)'
;MLYPQAVPPLALQVQEFVPLAPYTTFRIGGPARFFAEVTTEAELLESVDFARQRHLKIFTLGGGSNLLVSDSGFDGLVIHIAIKTPTQIIPSGNFVDSTVAAGTDWNAFVLEVCEQGISGVECLAGIPGSVGGTPVQNVGAYGQEVASTITLVRTLDLESNAFIALSHDECGFAYRRSIFNTTHRNRYIVTQVNFRFDRTAKPNLTYADLQRHFAGQATVPTPLDVYHAVRAIRHGKGMLIVEGEADCRSAGSFFKNPVVEESVLAGIAATLQIPAEKIPHWPAGEGRIKLPAAWLLERAGFPKGFRMGEAG
;
A
#
# COMPACT_ATOMS: atom_id res chain seq x y z
N MET A 1 9.18 32.92 35.64
CA MET A 1 8.66 32.05 34.58
C MET A 1 9.71 30.99 34.30
N LEU A 2 9.47 29.75 34.73
CA LEU A 2 10.34 28.61 34.42
C LEU A 2 9.97 28.16 33.02
N TYR A 3 10.89 28.27 32.06
CA TYR A 3 10.76 27.65 30.76
C TYR A 3 10.71 26.12 30.97
N PRO A 4 9.75 25.39 30.37
CA PRO A 4 9.80 23.94 30.40
C PRO A 4 11.10 23.50 29.70
N GLN A 5 11.96 22.81 30.47
CA GLN A 5 13.15 22.19 29.88
C GLN A 5 12.65 21.20 28.79
N ALA A 6 13.14 21.37 27.57
CA ALA A 6 12.91 20.42 26.50
C ALA A 6 13.41 19.05 26.98
N VAL A 7 12.52 18.08 27.04
CA VAL A 7 12.88 16.67 27.25
C VAL A 7 13.85 16.32 26.14
N PRO A 8 15.09 15.88 26.46
CA PRO A 8 16.00 15.46 25.38
C PRO A 8 15.32 14.36 24.60
N PRO A 9 15.45 14.33 23.25
CA PRO A 9 14.93 13.24 22.45
C PRO A 9 15.45 11.92 23.02
N LEU A 10 14.56 10.93 23.16
CA LEU A 10 15.01 9.59 23.54
C LEU A 10 16.07 9.17 22.51
N ALA A 11 17.24 8.75 22.98
CA ALA A 11 18.27 8.24 22.10
C ALA A 11 17.74 7.02 21.34
N LEU A 12 18.04 6.92 20.04
CA LEU A 12 17.68 5.82 19.21
C LEU A 12 17.97 4.47 19.88
N GLN A 13 16.95 3.62 20.01
CA GLN A 13 17.11 2.27 20.52
C GLN A 13 17.23 1.29 19.37
N VAL A 14 18.43 0.72 19.19
CA VAL A 14 18.66 -0.38 18.25
C VAL A 14 18.64 -1.71 19.02
N GLN A 15 17.74 -2.60 18.63
CA GLN A 15 17.58 -3.94 19.19
C GLN A 15 18.24 -4.98 18.27
N GLU A 16 18.68 -6.10 18.84
CA GLU A 16 19.27 -7.19 18.06
C GLU A 16 18.34 -8.40 18.01
N PHE A 17 18.39 -9.12 16.89
CA PHE A 17 17.66 -10.38 16.65
C PHE A 17 16.15 -10.29 16.90
N VAL A 18 15.53 -9.19 16.50
CA VAL A 18 14.09 -8.97 16.67
C VAL A 18 13.30 -9.81 15.65
N PRO A 19 12.38 -10.70 16.08
CA PRO A 19 11.51 -11.44 15.18
C PRO A 19 10.66 -10.50 14.31
N LEU A 20 10.65 -10.70 12.99
CA LEU A 20 9.89 -9.86 12.06
C LEU A 20 8.45 -10.35 11.86
N ALA A 21 8.12 -11.59 12.25
CA ALA A 21 6.77 -12.12 12.13
C ALA A 21 5.67 -11.20 12.72
N PRO A 22 5.82 -10.60 13.92
CA PRO A 22 4.80 -9.68 14.47
C PRO A 22 4.57 -8.43 13.63
N TYR A 23 5.54 -8.03 12.82
CA TYR A 23 5.52 -6.83 11.99
C TYR A 23 5.06 -7.09 10.54
N THR A 24 4.64 -8.30 10.22
CA THR A 24 4.13 -8.67 8.89
C THR A 24 2.67 -9.09 8.95
N THR A 25 1.93 -8.81 7.89
CA THR A 25 0.52 -9.25 7.76
C THR A 25 0.39 -10.77 7.81
N PHE A 26 1.32 -11.49 7.21
CA PHE A 26 1.32 -12.95 7.22
C PHE A 26 1.67 -13.56 8.59
N ARG A 27 2.24 -12.77 9.49
CA ARG A 27 2.74 -13.25 10.80
C ARG A 27 3.80 -14.33 10.68
N ILE A 28 4.61 -14.27 9.63
CA ILE A 28 5.77 -15.13 9.39
C ILE A 28 7.01 -14.29 9.10
N GLY A 29 8.18 -14.88 9.30
CA GLY A 29 9.49 -14.25 9.05
C GLY A 29 10.44 -14.40 10.22
N GLY A 30 11.70 -14.69 9.90
CA GLY A 30 12.81 -14.76 10.86
C GLY A 30 13.24 -13.40 11.40
N PRO A 31 14.32 -13.37 12.22
CA PRO A 31 14.74 -12.15 12.91
C PRO A 31 15.45 -11.15 12.02
N ALA A 32 15.30 -9.85 12.33
CA ALA A 32 16.22 -8.81 11.91
C ALA A 32 17.48 -8.87 12.77
N ARG A 33 18.68 -8.84 12.17
CA ARG A 33 19.93 -8.77 12.92
C ARG A 33 19.96 -7.52 13.80
N PHE A 34 19.57 -6.38 13.25
CA PHE A 34 19.35 -5.13 13.97
C PHE A 34 17.97 -4.58 13.61
N PHE A 35 17.30 -3.97 14.57
CA PHE A 35 15.97 -3.41 14.42
C PHE A 35 15.90 -2.06 15.13
N ALA A 36 15.39 -1.04 14.44
CA ALA A 36 15.10 0.26 14.99
C ALA A 36 13.67 0.66 14.67
N GLU A 37 12.85 0.98 15.68
CA GLU A 37 11.57 1.64 15.47
C GLU A 37 11.81 3.15 15.57
N VAL A 38 11.47 3.89 14.50
CA VAL A 38 11.70 5.33 14.42
C VAL A 38 10.37 6.08 14.46
N THR A 39 10.27 7.01 15.39
CA THR A 39 9.07 7.85 15.61
C THR A 39 9.27 9.28 15.14
N THR A 40 10.52 9.66 14.82
CA THR A 40 10.91 10.98 14.35
C THR A 40 11.87 10.91 13.17
N GLU A 41 11.95 12.01 12.39
CA GLU A 41 12.95 12.13 11.32
C GLU A 41 14.39 12.17 11.86
N ALA A 42 14.60 12.64 13.09
CA ALA A 42 15.91 12.63 13.75
C ALA A 42 16.38 11.19 14.03
N GLU A 43 15.52 10.36 14.63
CA GLU A 43 15.81 8.93 14.87
C GLU A 43 16.04 8.18 13.57
N LEU A 44 15.34 8.56 12.49
CA LEU A 44 15.58 7.98 11.17
C LEU A 44 17.00 8.27 10.67
N LEU A 45 17.48 9.52 10.76
CA LEU A 45 18.87 9.89 10.44
C LEU A 45 19.88 9.12 11.29
N GLU A 46 19.68 9.06 12.60
CA GLU A 46 20.55 8.29 13.51
C GLU A 46 20.59 6.80 13.14
N SER A 47 19.44 6.22 12.72
CA SER A 47 19.36 4.82 12.25
C SER A 47 20.16 4.59 10.97
N VAL A 48 20.09 5.52 10.04
CA VAL A 48 20.85 5.44 8.77
C VAL A 48 22.35 5.59 9.06
N ASP A 49 22.75 6.50 9.94
CA ASP A 49 24.15 6.67 10.33
C ASP A 49 24.70 5.45 11.08
N PHE A 50 23.89 4.83 11.96
CA PHE A 50 24.23 3.56 12.60
C PHE A 50 24.52 2.45 11.57
N ALA A 51 23.66 2.34 10.55
CA ALA A 51 23.85 1.35 9.50
C ALA A 51 25.11 1.60 8.65
N ARG A 52 25.36 2.86 8.28
CA ARG A 52 26.53 3.28 7.49
C ARG A 52 27.84 2.99 8.22
N GLN A 53 27.95 3.38 9.50
CA GLN A 53 29.15 3.13 10.30
C GLN A 53 29.52 1.64 10.42
N ARG A 54 28.51 0.76 10.27
CA ARG A 54 28.67 -0.71 10.38
C ARG A 54 28.58 -1.43 9.05
N HIS A 55 28.48 -0.69 7.94
CA HIS A 55 28.31 -1.23 6.58
C HIS A 55 27.13 -2.20 6.47
N LEU A 56 26.03 -1.93 7.18
CA LEU A 56 24.84 -2.76 7.18
C LEU A 56 23.95 -2.43 5.98
N LYS A 57 23.28 -3.45 5.47
CA LYS A 57 22.14 -3.26 4.56
C LYS A 57 20.97 -2.68 5.34
N ILE A 58 20.24 -1.76 4.72
CA ILE A 58 19.01 -1.17 5.31
C ILE A 58 17.80 -1.81 4.62
N PHE A 59 16.82 -2.18 5.42
CA PHE A 59 15.49 -2.54 4.97
C PHE A 59 14.46 -1.64 5.66
N THR A 60 13.67 -0.90 4.89
CA THR A 60 12.61 -0.03 5.41
C THR A 60 11.32 -0.83 5.54
N LEU A 61 10.78 -0.87 6.76
CA LEU A 61 9.55 -1.54 7.11
C LEU A 61 8.47 -0.52 7.45
N GLY A 62 7.35 -0.55 6.69
CA GLY A 62 6.11 0.14 7.05
C GLY A 62 5.17 -0.82 7.78
N GLY A 63 3.89 -0.84 7.39
CA GLY A 63 2.90 -1.78 7.99
C GLY A 63 3.05 -3.26 7.62
N GLY A 64 4.13 -3.68 6.95
CA GLY A 64 4.46 -5.08 6.69
C GLY A 64 3.47 -5.87 5.82
N SER A 65 2.61 -5.19 5.08
CA SER A 65 1.50 -5.81 4.36
C SER A 65 1.85 -6.33 2.95
N ASN A 66 3.02 -5.98 2.45
CA ASN A 66 3.48 -6.38 1.10
C ASN A 66 4.84 -7.08 1.17
N LEU A 67 5.04 -7.90 2.20
CA LEU A 67 6.29 -8.57 2.51
C LEU A 67 6.08 -10.05 2.77
N LEU A 68 6.98 -10.85 2.20
CA LEU A 68 7.21 -12.24 2.59
C LEU A 68 8.66 -12.32 3.08
N VAL A 69 8.83 -12.45 4.38
CA VAL A 69 10.14 -12.49 5.04
C VAL A 69 10.59 -13.94 5.20
N SER A 70 11.84 -14.23 4.78
CA SER A 70 12.44 -15.54 4.95
C SER A 70 12.57 -15.94 6.43
N ASP A 71 12.52 -17.24 6.73
CA ASP A 71 12.78 -17.77 8.07
C ASP A 71 14.18 -17.50 8.57
N SER A 72 15.16 -17.31 7.67
CA SER A 72 16.51 -16.85 8.01
C SER A 72 16.56 -15.37 8.43
N GLY A 73 15.48 -14.63 8.26
CA GLY A 73 15.40 -13.22 8.63
C GLY A 73 16.15 -12.29 7.68
N PHE A 74 16.65 -11.18 8.22
CA PHE A 74 17.38 -10.16 7.47
C PHE A 74 18.71 -9.82 8.15
N ASP A 75 19.81 -10.06 7.46
CA ASP A 75 21.17 -9.71 7.93
C ASP A 75 21.49 -8.24 7.62
N GLY A 76 20.98 -7.34 8.44
CA GLY A 76 21.14 -5.90 8.32
C GLY A 76 20.34 -5.16 9.36
N LEU A 77 20.10 -3.87 9.12
CA LEU A 77 19.21 -3.03 9.93
C LEU A 77 17.82 -2.95 9.29
N VAL A 78 16.79 -3.38 10.00
CA VAL A 78 15.41 -3.09 9.67
C VAL A 78 15.01 -1.80 10.37
N ILE A 79 14.58 -0.79 9.62
CA ILE A 79 14.04 0.47 10.13
C ILE A 79 12.53 0.44 10.00
N HIS A 80 11.83 0.30 11.11
CA HIS A 80 10.36 0.36 11.17
C HIS A 80 9.90 1.82 11.27
N ILE A 81 9.18 2.28 10.28
CA ILE A 81 8.68 3.66 10.21
C ILE A 81 7.40 3.78 11.04
N ALA A 82 7.54 4.27 12.26
CA ALA A 82 6.45 4.53 13.19
C ALA A 82 6.19 6.04 13.40
N ILE A 83 6.67 6.89 12.48
CA ILE A 83 6.48 8.34 12.52
C ILE A 83 4.98 8.65 12.42
N LYS A 84 4.41 9.22 13.48
CA LYS A 84 3.01 9.61 13.56
C LYS A 84 2.90 11.04 14.04
N THR A 85 2.12 11.82 13.31
CA THR A 85 1.71 13.18 13.71
C THR A 85 0.20 13.28 13.52
N PRO A 86 -0.52 14.16 14.20
CA PRO A 86 -1.90 14.43 13.90
C PRO A 86 -2.10 14.73 12.42
N THR A 87 -3.04 14.05 11.78
CA THR A 87 -3.40 14.33 10.39
C THR A 87 -3.87 15.77 10.28
N GLN A 88 -3.33 16.50 9.30
CA GLN A 88 -3.81 17.84 8.99
C GLN A 88 -4.76 17.74 7.79
N ILE A 89 -6.00 18.13 7.95
CA ILE A 89 -7.00 18.20 6.88
C ILE A 89 -7.44 19.66 6.77
N ILE A 90 -7.00 20.33 5.73
CA ILE A 90 -7.12 21.79 5.59
C ILE A 90 -7.92 22.11 4.31
N PRO A 91 -9.07 22.82 4.43
CA PRO A 91 -9.80 23.30 3.28
C PRO A 91 -8.95 24.29 2.45
N SER A 92 -8.93 24.09 1.13
CA SER A 92 -8.17 24.89 0.16
C SER A 92 -9.04 25.17 -1.07
N GLY A 93 -9.96 26.13 -0.95
CA GLY A 93 -10.95 26.44 -2.00
C GLY A 93 -11.87 25.25 -2.28
N ASN A 94 -11.89 24.79 -3.54
CA ASN A 94 -12.64 23.60 -3.96
C ASN A 94 -11.98 22.28 -3.57
N PHE A 95 -10.82 22.35 -2.95
CA PHE A 95 -10.06 21.17 -2.54
C PHE A 95 -9.94 21.07 -1.03
N VAL A 96 -9.47 19.92 -0.59
CA VAL A 96 -8.99 19.66 0.77
C VAL A 96 -7.59 19.12 0.65
N ASP A 97 -6.64 19.78 1.28
CA ASP A 97 -5.26 19.32 1.39
C ASP A 97 -5.08 18.55 2.69
N SER A 98 -4.36 17.43 2.63
CA SER A 98 -4.05 16.63 3.80
C SER A 98 -2.56 16.28 3.85
N THR A 99 -1.96 16.42 5.03
CA THR A 99 -0.57 16.06 5.32
C THR A 99 -0.54 14.96 6.36
N VAL A 100 0.02 13.81 6.00
CA VAL A 100 -0.05 12.58 6.80
C VAL A 100 1.32 11.95 6.97
N ALA A 101 1.70 11.66 8.20
CA ALA A 101 2.96 10.99 8.52
C ALA A 101 2.98 9.53 8.01
N ALA A 102 4.15 9.05 7.62
CA ALA A 102 4.32 7.75 6.97
C ALA A 102 3.92 6.55 7.82
N GLY A 103 4.05 6.62 9.15
CA GLY A 103 3.67 5.56 10.09
C GLY A 103 2.18 5.53 10.46
N THR A 104 1.36 6.46 9.94
CA THR A 104 -0.09 6.45 10.16
C THR A 104 -0.71 5.21 9.52
N ASP A 105 -1.64 4.56 10.22
CA ASP A 105 -2.41 3.44 9.66
C ASP A 105 -3.22 3.90 8.45
N TRP A 106 -3.07 3.19 7.33
CA TRP A 106 -3.73 3.56 6.10
C TRP A 106 -5.25 3.51 6.19
N ASN A 107 -5.80 2.45 6.79
CA ASN A 107 -7.26 2.30 6.87
C ASN A 107 -7.90 3.31 7.84
N ALA A 108 -7.19 3.68 8.91
CA ALA A 108 -7.64 4.74 9.81
C ALA A 108 -7.69 6.10 9.08
N PHE A 109 -6.67 6.43 8.28
CA PHE A 109 -6.68 7.64 7.46
C PHE A 109 -7.82 7.64 6.44
N VAL A 110 -8.06 6.52 5.73
CA VAL A 110 -9.18 6.41 4.78
C VAL A 110 -10.52 6.62 5.49
N LEU A 111 -10.70 6.04 6.68
CA LEU A 111 -11.92 6.25 7.47
C LEU A 111 -12.12 7.72 7.83
N GLU A 112 -11.09 8.38 8.36
CA GLU A 112 -11.11 9.80 8.74
C GLU A 112 -11.53 10.71 7.56
N VAL A 113 -11.00 10.45 6.36
CA VAL A 113 -11.37 11.17 5.13
C VAL A 113 -12.82 10.92 4.75
N CYS A 114 -13.28 9.66 4.80
CA CYS A 114 -14.66 9.29 4.45
C CYS A 114 -15.69 9.83 5.44
N GLU A 115 -15.39 9.86 6.74
CA GLU A 115 -16.25 10.44 7.78
C GLU A 115 -16.49 11.94 7.60
N GLN A 116 -15.53 12.64 6.96
CA GLN A 116 -15.67 14.04 6.59
C GLN A 116 -16.43 14.25 5.25
N GLY A 117 -16.94 13.17 4.65
CA GLY A 117 -17.68 13.22 3.39
C GLY A 117 -16.77 13.46 2.17
N ILE A 118 -15.47 13.21 2.28
CA ILE A 118 -14.48 13.45 1.23
C ILE A 118 -14.24 12.16 0.44
N SER A 119 -14.37 12.24 -0.89
CA SER A 119 -14.09 11.14 -1.82
C SER A 119 -12.66 11.19 -2.34
N GLY A 120 -12.14 10.05 -2.80
CA GLY A 120 -10.84 9.92 -3.47
C GLY A 120 -9.99 8.73 -2.99
N VAL A 121 -10.33 8.14 -1.83
CA VAL A 121 -9.63 6.98 -1.25
C VAL A 121 -10.58 5.92 -0.69
N GLU A 122 -11.88 6.10 -0.74
CA GLU A 122 -12.91 5.23 -0.17
C GLU A 122 -12.84 3.78 -0.69
N CYS A 123 -12.47 3.61 -1.96
CA CYS A 123 -12.29 2.29 -2.56
C CYS A 123 -11.04 1.55 -2.08
N LEU A 124 -10.14 2.25 -1.38
CA LEU A 124 -8.90 1.70 -0.83
C LEU A 124 -9.06 1.26 0.64
N ALA A 125 -10.29 1.27 1.15
CA ALA A 125 -10.64 0.86 2.50
C ALA A 125 -10.24 -0.60 2.78
N GLY A 126 -9.81 -0.87 4.01
CA GLY A 126 -9.43 -2.22 4.46
C GLY A 126 -8.16 -2.79 3.82
N ILE A 127 -7.41 -1.99 3.04
CA ILE A 127 -6.06 -2.38 2.61
C ILE A 127 -5.14 -2.20 3.82
N PRO A 128 -4.44 -3.25 4.26
CA PRO A 128 -3.53 -3.15 5.40
C PRO A 128 -2.26 -2.39 5.02
N GLY A 129 -1.63 -1.76 6.00
CA GLY A 129 -0.36 -1.07 5.83
C GLY A 129 -0.37 0.34 6.41
N SER A 130 0.71 1.08 6.15
CA SER A 130 0.87 2.47 6.57
C SER A 130 0.81 3.43 5.37
N VAL A 131 0.50 4.69 5.65
CA VAL A 131 0.44 5.77 4.65
C VAL A 131 1.72 5.84 3.82
N GLY A 132 2.89 5.76 4.45
CA GLY A 132 4.19 5.81 3.76
C GLY A 132 4.45 4.64 2.80
N GLY A 133 3.75 3.52 2.97
CA GLY A 133 3.81 2.38 2.06
C GLY A 133 2.97 2.56 0.78
N THR A 134 1.99 3.47 0.79
CA THR A 134 1.04 3.61 -0.32
C THR A 134 1.65 4.14 -1.62
N PRO A 135 2.56 5.14 -1.64
CA PRO A 135 3.18 5.61 -2.86
C PRO A 135 4.17 4.58 -3.46
N VAL A 136 4.73 3.68 -2.64
CA VAL A 136 5.79 2.77 -3.09
C VAL A 136 5.36 1.92 -4.29
N GLN A 137 4.15 1.38 -4.25
CA GLN A 137 3.60 0.56 -5.34
C GLN A 137 2.33 1.15 -5.96
N ASN A 138 2.07 2.45 -5.75
CA ASN A 138 0.83 3.07 -6.17
C ASN A 138 -0.37 2.18 -5.79
N VAL A 139 -0.65 2.11 -4.49
CA VAL A 139 -1.72 1.25 -3.96
C VAL A 139 -3.04 1.55 -4.67
N GLY A 140 -3.72 0.50 -5.10
CA GLY A 140 -4.98 0.63 -5.82
C GLY A 140 -5.87 -0.59 -5.67
N ALA A 141 -7.18 -0.35 -5.61
CA ALA A 141 -8.23 -1.36 -5.58
C ALA A 141 -9.54 -0.77 -6.10
N TYR A 142 -10.44 -1.63 -6.56
CA TYR A 142 -11.80 -1.27 -6.97
C TYR A 142 -11.88 -0.05 -7.92
N GLY A 143 -10.91 0.05 -8.86
CA GLY A 143 -10.86 1.11 -9.86
C GLY A 143 -10.31 2.46 -9.36
N GLN A 144 -9.74 2.51 -8.17
CA GLN A 144 -9.11 3.69 -7.58
C GLN A 144 -7.63 3.42 -7.31
N GLU A 145 -6.78 4.41 -7.50
CA GLU A 145 -5.34 4.37 -7.20
C GLU A 145 -4.97 5.57 -6.33
N VAL A 146 -4.10 5.36 -5.34
CA VAL A 146 -3.71 6.41 -4.40
C VAL A 146 -3.00 7.59 -5.08
N ALA A 147 -2.30 7.33 -6.17
CA ALA A 147 -1.62 8.38 -6.96
C ALA A 147 -2.57 9.50 -7.40
N SER A 148 -3.85 9.20 -7.66
CA SER A 148 -4.82 10.22 -8.08
C SER A 148 -5.03 11.34 -7.06
N THR A 149 -4.64 11.13 -5.81
CA THR A 149 -4.78 12.08 -4.71
C THR A 149 -3.45 12.59 -4.15
N ILE A 150 -2.34 11.90 -4.42
CA ILE A 150 -1.01 12.29 -3.94
C ILE A 150 -0.52 13.53 -4.70
N THR A 151 -0.10 14.57 -3.98
CA THR A 151 0.52 15.77 -4.54
C THR A 151 2.02 15.83 -4.29
N LEU A 152 2.48 15.29 -3.13
CA LEU A 152 3.87 15.35 -2.72
C LEU A 152 4.20 14.19 -1.80
N VAL A 153 5.41 13.64 -1.93
CA VAL A 153 5.97 12.63 -1.03
C VAL A 153 7.27 13.15 -0.44
N ARG A 154 7.29 13.35 0.90
CA ARG A 154 8.49 13.71 1.62
C ARG A 154 9.29 12.46 1.96
N THR A 155 10.59 12.49 1.65
CA THR A 155 11.48 11.33 1.79
C THR A 155 12.83 11.74 2.37
N LEU A 156 13.49 10.81 3.05
CA LEU A 156 14.93 10.86 3.24
C LEU A 156 15.60 10.21 2.00
N ASP A 157 16.41 10.96 1.30
CA ASP A 157 17.28 10.45 0.24
C ASP A 157 18.57 9.88 0.84
N LEU A 158 18.76 8.58 0.71
CA LEU A 158 19.91 7.87 1.27
C LEU A 158 21.23 8.19 0.55
N GLU A 159 21.19 8.73 -0.68
CA GLU A 159 22.39 9.16 -1.38
C GLU A 159 22.90 10.51 -0.87
N SER A 160 22.02 11.51 -0.78
CA SER A 160 22.38 12.85 -0.33
C SER A 160 22.34 13.04 1.20
N ASN A 161 21.72 12.09 1.92
CA ASN A 161 21.44 12.17 3.37
C ASN A 161 20.58 13.39 3.75
N ALA A 162 19.68 13.80 2.86
CA ALA A 162 18.84 14.96 3.03
C ALA A 162 17.37 14.61 2.88
N PHE A 163 16.51 15.33 3.62
CA PHE A 163 15.07 15.26 3.39
C PHE A 163 14.72 16.08 2.15
N ILE A 164 14.04 15.44 1.20
CA ILE A 164 13.54 16.07 -0.01
C ILE A 164 12.05 15.82 -0.15
N ALA A 165 11.39 16.66 -0.94
CA ALA A 165 9.98 16.51 -1.29
C ALA A 165 9.89 16.23 -2.79
N LEU A 166 9.30 15.11 -3.15
CA LEU A 166 9.07 14.69 -4.53
C LEU A 166 7.62 15.02 -4.90
N SER A 167 7.42 15.74 -5.99
CA SER A 167 6.10 15.99 -6.57
C SER A 167 5.48 14.70 -7.12
N HIS A 168 4.18 14.73 -7.40
CA HIS A 168 3.46 13.63 -8.05
C HIS A 168 4.21 13.13 -9.31
N ASP A 169 4.64 14.04 -10.18
CA ASP A 169 5.28 13.69 -11.46
C ASP A 169 6.65 13.05 -11.25
N GLU A 170 7.43 13.57 -10.30
CA GLU A 170 8.75 12.99 -9.93
C GLU A 170 8.62 11.59 -9.33
N CYS A 171 7.48 11.25 -8.72
CA CYS A 171 7.23 9.90 -8.21
C CYS A 171 7.02 8.85 -9.32
N GLY A 172 6.76 9.26 -10.56
CA GLY A 172 6.65 8.37 -11.73
C GLY A 172 5.61 7.26 -11.57
N PHE A 173 4.44 7.61 -11.05
CA PHE A 173 3.38 6.65 -10.77
C PHE A 173 2.83 5.99 -12.04
N ALA A 174 2.63 4.68 -11.97
CA ALA A 174 1.92 3.88 -12.96
C ALA A 174 1.26 2.68 -12.26
N TYR A 175 0.55 1.85 -13.00
CA TYR A 175 -0.10 0.66 -12.43
C TYR A 175 0.88 -0.21 -11.63
N ARG A 176 0.72 -0.25 -10.30
CA ARG A 176 1.60 -0.96 -9.35
C ARG A 176 3.08 -0.57 -9.42
N ARG A 177 3.38 0.65 -9.84
CA ARG A 177 4.74 1.16 -10.02
C ARG A 177 4.90 2.58 -9.54
N SER A 178 6.09 2.88 -9.06
CA SER A 178 6.63 4.21 -8.81
C SER A 178 8.16 4.16 -8.93
N ILE A 179 8.84 5.30 -8.77
CA ILE A 179 10.31 5.30 -8.68
C ILE A 179 10.80 4.49 -7.48
N PHE A 180 10.04 4.43 -6.38
CA PHE A 180 10.43 3.78 -5.12
C PHE A 180 10.57 2.26 -5.25
N ASN A 181 9.85 1.62 -6.17
CA ASN A 181 9.92 0.18 -6.40
C ASN A 181 10.54 -0.19 -7.76
N THR A 182 11.03 0.80 -8.52
CA THR A 182 11.65 0.59 -9.84
C THR A 182 13.03 1.25 -9.92
N THR A 183 13.13 2.43 -10.55
CA THR A 183 14.39 3.10 -10.91
C THR A 183 15.22 3.56 -9.71
N HIS A 184 14.58 3.89 -8.59
CA HIS A 184 15.25 4.37 -7.36
C HIS A 184 14.95 3.45 -6.17
N ARG A 185 14.83 2.16 -6.44
CA ARG A 185 14.60 1.17 -5.38
C ARG A 185 15.70 1.24 -4.32
N ASN A 186 15.30 1.24 -3.04
CA ASN A 186 16.17 1.34 -1.85
C ASN A 186 16.93 2.68 -1.71
N ARG A 187 16.58 3.72 -2.47
CA ARG A 187 17.17 5.05 -2.32
C ARG A 187 16.41 5.93 -1.36
N TYR A 188 15.10 5.89 -1.36
CA TYR A 188 14.24 6.80 -0.61
C TYR A 188 13.52 6.09 0.53
N ILE A 189 13.46 6.76 1.70
CA ILE A 189 12.61 6.37 2.82
C ILE A 189 11.53 7.42 2.99
N VAL A 190 10.27 7.03 2.79
CA VAL A 190 9.11 7.93 2.91
C VAL A 190 8.86 8.28 4.37
N THR A 191 8.72 9.57 4.68
CA THR A 191 8.41 10.07 6.03
C THR A 191 7.05 10.74 6.13
N GLN A 192 6.52 11.26 4.99
CA GLN A 192 5.23 11.95 4.94
C GLN A 192 4.65 11.88 3.52
N VAL A 193 3.33 11.87 3.41
CA VAL A 193 2.60 11.96 2.15
C VAL A 193 1.57 13.08 2.23
N ASN A 194 1.52 13.91 1.19
CA ASN A 194 0.53 14.97 1.05
C ASN A 194 -0.51 14.55 0.00
N PHE A 195 -1.77 14.73 0.35
CA PHE A 195 -2.91 14.41 -0.48
C PHE A 195 -3.71 15.68 -0.80
N ARG A 196 -4.36 15.68 -1.95
CA ARG A 196 -5.36 16.66 -2.34
C ARG A 196 -6.62 15.98 -2.83
N PHE A 197 -7.75 16.36 -2.26
CA PHE A 197 -9.07 15.83 -2.59
C PHE A 197 -9.95 16.93 -3.14
N ASP A 198 -10.73 16.62 -4.19
CA ASP A 198 -11.77 17.52 -4.70
C ASP A 198 -13.02 17.38 -3.82
N ARG A 199 -13.48 18.47 -3.23
CA ARG A 199 -14.69 18.51 -2.37
C ARG A 199 -15.97 18.20 -3.12
N THR A 200 -15.97 18.33 -4.44
CA THR A 200 -17.12 18.06 -5.30
C THR A 200 -17.12 16.66 -5.89
N ALA A 201 -16.01 15.90 -5.70
CA ALA A 201 -15.89 14.56 -6.21
C ALA A 201 -16.94 13.62 -5.58
N LYS A 202 -17.54 12.81 -6.44
CA LYS A 202 -18.46 11.75 -6.01
C LYS A 202 -17.68 10.45 -5.78
N PRO A 203 -18.18 9.56 -4.91
CA PRO A 203 -17.59 8.25 -4.71
C PRO A 203 -17.46 7.46 -6.02
N ASN A 204 -16.34 6.72 -6.14
CA ASN A 204 -16.08 5.90 -7.31
C ASN A 204 -16.85 4.57 -7.24
N LEU A 205 -17.83 4.38 -8.12
CA LEU A 205 -18.65 3.18 -8.22
C LEU A 205 -18.42 2.40 -9.52
N THR A 206 -17.31 2.63 -10.21
CA THR A 206 -17.06 2.03 -11.54
C THR A 206 -16.78 0.53 -11.49
N TYR A 207 -16.38 0.00 -10.33
CA TYR A 207 -16.05 -1.41 -10.19
C TYR A 207 -17.29 -2.28 -10.01
N ALA A 208 -17.37 -3.41 -10.74
CA ALA A 208 -18.55 -4.26 -10.82
C ALA A 208 -19.10 -4.74 -9.46
N ASP A 209 -18.22 -5.01 -8.48
CA ASP A 209 -18.66 -5.43 -7.14
C ASP A 209 -19.41 -4.32 -6.41
N LEU A 210 -18.95 -3.06 -6.55
CA LEU A 210 -19.61 -1.90 -5.97
C LEU A 210 -20.92 -1.59 -6.68
N GLN A 211 -20.94 -1.68 -8.01
CA GLN A 211 -22.18 -1.54 -8.79
C GLN A 211 -23.25 -2.54 -8.35
N ARG A 212 -22.87 -3.80 -8.13
CA ARG A 212 -23.78 -4.84 -7.64
C ARG A 212 -24.23 -4.58 -6.20
N HIS A 213 -23.32 -4.11 -5.34
CA HIS A 213 -23.64 -3.83 -3.93
C HIS A 213 -24.67 -2.69 -3.79
N PHE A 214 -24.54 -1.64 -4.60
CA PHE A 214 -25.41 -0.48 -4.56
C PHE A 214 -26.58 -0.54 -5.58
N ALA A 215 -26.73 -1.66 -6.32
CA ALA A 215 -27.82 -1.82 -7.27
C ALA A 215 -29.21 -1.70 -6.58
N GLY A 216 -30.09 -0.87 -7.16
CA GLY A 216 -31.45 -0.66 -6.64
C GLY A 216 -31.57 0.31 -5.45
N GLN A 217 -30.47 0.90 -4.99
CA GLN A 217 -30.57 1.96 -3.97
C GLN A 217 -31.04 3.27 -4.59
N ALA A 218 -31.97 3.95 -3.92
CA ALA A 218 -32.57 5.20 -4.41
C ALA A 218 -31.64 6.43 -4.19
N THR A 219 -30.68 6.35 -3.27
CA THR A 219 -29.79 7.44 -2.92
C THR A 219 -28.38 7.18 -3.43
N VAL A 220 -27.68 8.25 -3.81
CA VAL A 220 -26.25 8.19 -4.13
C VAL A 220 -25.48 7.87 -2.84
N PRO A 221 -24.66 6.81 -2.79
CA PRO A 221 -23.91 6.48 -1.58
C PRO A 221 -22.89 7.56 -1.24
N THR A 222 -22.69 7.77 0.04
CA THR A 222 -21.62 8.63 0.57
C THR A 222 -20.25 7.93 0.49
N PRO A 223 -19.12 8.66 0.64
CA PRO A 223 -17.80 8.03 0.76
C PRO A 223 -17.72 7.01 1.90
N LEU A 224 -18.40 7.28 3.01
CA LEU A 224 -18.45 6.38 4.16
C LEU A 224 -19.25 5.09 3.84
N ASP A 225 -20.35 5.18 3.09
CA ASP A 225 -21.09 4.00 2.62
C ASP A 225 -20.21 3.12 1.74
N VAL A 226 -19.44 3.73 0.83
CA VAL A 226 -18.50 3.00 -0.04
C VAL A 226 -17.37 2.38 0.78
N TYR A 227 -16.81 3.09 1.75
CA TYR A 227 -15.84 2.54 2.69
C TYR A 227 -16.34 1.25 3.36
N HIS A 228 -17.55 1.27 3.89
CA HIS A 228 -18.16 0.10 4.54
C HIS A 228 -18.43 -1.04 3.54
N ALA A 229 -18.95 -0.72 2.35
CA ALA A 229 -19.20 -1.68 1.29
C ALA A 229 -17.91 -2.39 0.84
N VAL A 230 -16.83 -1.63 0.62
CA VAL A 230 -15.52 -2.19 0.24
C VAL A 230 -15.02 -3.13 1.32
N ARG A 231 -15.09 -2.75 2.60
CA ARG A 231 -14.67 -3.62 3.70
C ARG A 231 -15.50 -4.90 3.77
N ALA A 232 -16.82 -4.81 3.61
CA ALA A 232 -17.70 -5.98 3.57
C ALA A 232 -17.36 -6.92 2.39
N ILE A 233 -17.14 -6.36 1.20
CA ILE A 233 -16.73 -7.14 0.01
C ILE A 233 -15.36 -7.80 0.25
N ARG A 234 -14.40 -7.09 0.84
CA ARG A 234 -13.07 -7.63 1.17
C ARG A 234 -13.16 -8.74 2.22
N HIS A 235 -13.99 -8.56 3.25
CA HIS A 235 -14.22 -9.57 4.27
C HIS A 235 -14.79 -10.86 3.66
N GLY A 236 -15.83 -10.76 2.82
CA GLY A 236 -16.40 -11.90 2.12
C GLY A 236 -15.44 -12.62 1.15
N LYS A 237 -14.30 -11.99 0.82
CA LYS A 237 -13.23 -12.57 -0.01
C LYS A 237 -12.01 -13.05 0.80
N GLY A 238 -12.05 -13.02 2.13
CA GLY A 238 -10.90 -13.32 2.98
C GLY A 238 -9.73 -12.31 2.82
N MET A 239 -10.00 -11.09 2.36
CA MET A 239 -9.00 -10.05 2.08
C MET A 239 -8.97 -8.93 3.13
N LEU A 240 -9.76 -9.03 4.18
CA LEU A 240 -9.78 -8.10 5.30
C LEU A 240 -9.14 -8.77 6.50
N ILE A 241 -8.17 -8.09 7.12
CA ILE A 241 -7.57 -8.57 8.36
C ILE A 241 -8.56 -8.31 9.49
N VAL A 242 -9.03 -9.37 10.13
CA VAL A 242 -9.88 -9.34 11.31
C VAL A 242 -9.21 -10.18 12.39
N GLU A 243 -8.96 -9.58 13.54
CA GLU A 243 -8.28 -10.28 14.63
C GLU A 243 -9.14 -11.45 15.12
N GLY A 244 -8.50 -12.62 15.27
CA GLY A 244 -9.16 -13.85 15.72
C GLY A 244 -9.85 -14.67 14.63
N GLU A 245 -9.99 -14.14 13.40
CA GLU A 245 -10.53 -14.92 12.28
C GLU A 245 -9.45 -15.77 11.62
N ALA A 246 -9.80 -17.02 11.31
CA ALA A 246 -8.98 -17.88 10.45
C ALA A 246 -8.96 -17.33 9.02
N ASP A 247 -7.90 -17.60 8.28
CA ASP A 247 -7.73 -17.25 6.86
C ASP A 247 -7.79 -15.74 6.54
N CYS A 248 -7.73 -14.85 7.54
CA CYS A 248 -7.74 -13.40 7.31
C CYS A 248 -6.35 -12.83 6.92
N ARG A 249 -5.27 -13.61 7.06
CA ARG A 249 -3.90 -13.19 6.76
C ARG A 249 -3.60 -13.32 5.28
N SER A 250 -4.21 -12.45 4.49
CA SER A 250 -4.16 -12.49 3.02
C SER A 250 -3.28 -11.38 2.47
N ALA A 251 -2.55 -11.67 1.39
CA ALA A 251 -1.87 -10.66 0.57
C ALA A 251 -2.82 -9.92 -0.39
N GLY A 252 -4.11 -10.22 -0.36
CA GLY A 252 -5.02 -9.81 -1.41
C GLY A 252 -4.67 -10.50 -2.73
N SER A 253 -4.77 -9.79 -3.85
CA SER A 253 -4.33 -10.33 -5.14
C SER A 253 -2.81 -10.42 -5.19
N PHE A 254 -2.25 -11.58 -4.89
CA PHE A 254 -0.81 -11.83 -4.84
C PHE A 254 -0.14 -11.59 -6.20
N PHE A 255 -0.74 -12.09 -7.28
CA PHE A 255 -0.20 -11.93 -8.62
C PHE A 255 -0.69 -10.63 -9.26
N LYS A 256 0.22 -9.89 -9.89
CA LYS A 256 -0.13 -8.74 -10.74
C LYS A 256 -0.77 -9.23 -12.02
N ASN A 257 -1.76 -8.49 -12.52
CA ASN A 257 -2.31 -8.72 -13.85
C ASN A 257 -1.22 -8.49 -14.89
N PRO A 258 -0.80 -9.51 -15.67
CA PRO A 258 0.24 -9.34 -16.66
C PRO A 258 -0.22 -8.43 -17.80
N VAL A 259 0.70 -7.60 -18.27
CA VAL A 259 0.55 -6.81 -19.50
C VAL A 259 1.41 -7.47 -20.57
N VAL A 260 0.75 -7.93 -21.63
CA VAL A 260 1.36 -8.73 -22.70
C VAL A 260 0.97 -8.18 -24.07
N GLU A 261 1.67 -8.62 -25.12
CA GLU A 261 1.27 -8.33 -26.51
C GLU A 261 -0.08 -8.98 -26.81
N GLU A 262 -0.95 -8.30 -27.57
CA GLU A 262 -2.29 -8.80 -27.91
C GLU A 262 -2.24 -10.14 -28.67
N SER A 263 -1.17 -10.40 -29.42
CA SER A 263 -0.92 -11.67 -30.13
C SER A 263 -0.94 -12.91 -29.23
N VAL A 264 -0.69 -12.74 -27.92
CA VAL A 264 -0.73 -13.84 -26.93
C VAL A 264 -2.15 -14.44 -26.80
N LEU A 265 -3.21 -13.67 -27.10
CA LEU A 265 -4.59 -14.17 -27.03
C LEU A 265 -4.82 -15.41 -27.89
N ALA A 266 -4.24 -15.45 -29.09
CA ALA A 266 -4.38 -16.60 -29.99
C ALA A 266 -3.80 -17.89 -29.39
N GLY A 267 -2.64 -17.80 -28.72
CA GLY A 267 -2.01 -18.93 -28.03
C GLY A 267 -2.84 -19.43 -26.84
N ILE A 268 -3.37 -18.50 -26.03
CA ILE A 268 -4.26 -18.85 -24.90
C ILE A 268 -5.56 -19.48 -25.42
N ALA A 269 -6.16 -18.91 -26.46
CA ALA A 269 -7.39 -19.43 -27.09
C ALA A 269 -7.20 -20.88 -27.60
N ALA A 270 -6.08 -21.13 -28.26
CA ALA A 270 -5.74 -22.48 -28.76
C ALA A 270 -5.52 -23.46 -27.59
N THR A 271 -4.79 -23.07 -26.57
CA THR A 271 -4.50 -23.91 -25.39
C THR A 271 -5.78 -24.28 -24.62
N LEU A 272 -6.67 -23.31 -24.43
CA LEU A 272 -7.92 -23.49 -23.67
C LEU A 272 -9.10 -23.97 -24.54
N GLN A 273 -8.91 -24.05 -25.85
CA GLN A 273 -9.97 -24.42 -26.83
C GLN A 273 -11.23 -23.53 -26.69
N ILE A 274 -11.02 -22.21 -26.50
CA ILE A 274 -12.08 -21.20 -26.40
C ILE A 274 -11.84 -20.08 -27.41
N PRO A 275 -12.90 -19.39 -27.88
CA PRO A 275 -12.75 -18.21 -28.72
C PRO A 275 -11.97 -17.10 -28.03
N ALA A 276 -11.09 -16.40 -28.75
CA ALA A 276 -10.24 -15.35 -28.20
C ALA A 276 -11.05 -14.20 -27.55
N GLU A 277 -12.21 -13.86 -28.10
CA GLU A 277 -13.14 -12.85 -27.58
C GLU A 277 -13.77 -13.21 -26.23
N LYS A 278 -13.70 -14.48 -25.81
CA LYS A 278 -14.13 -14.94 -24.49
C LYS A 278 -13.03 -14.84 -23.42
N ILE A 279 -11.82 -14.51 -23.81
CA ILE A 279 -10.72 -14.28 -22.86
C ILE A 279 -10.87 -12.88 -22.27
N PRO A 280 -11.09 -12.74 -20.95
CA PRO A 280 -11.23 -11.42 -20.35
C PRO A 280 -9.89 -10.66 -20.44
N HIS A 281 -9.92 -9.44 -20.96
CA HIS A 281 -8.75 -8.58 -21.09
C HIS A 281 -9.14 -7.10 -21.17
N TRP A 282 -8.19 -6.21 -20.95
CA TRP A 282 -8.35 -4.76 -21.07
C TRP A 282 -7.20 -4.17 -21.86
N PRO A 283 -7.43 -3.12 -22.66
CA PRO A 283 -6.35 -2.39 -23.34
C PRO A 283 -5.29 -1.89 -22.33
N ALA A 284 -4.01 -1.95 -22.72
CA ALA A 284 -2.89 -1.55 -21.87
C ALA A 284 -1.77 -0.82 -22.65
N GLY A 285 -2.16 -0.05 -23.66
CA GLY A 285 -1.28 0.64 -24.59
C GLY A 285 -1.39 0.05 -26.00
N GLU A 286 -0.65 0.62 -26.94
CA GLU A 286 -0.66 0.21 -28.34
C GLU A 286 -0.20 -1.27 -28.47
N GLY A 287 -1.06 -2.10 -29.08
CA GLY A 287 -0.80 -3.52 -29.31
C GLY A 287 -0.68 -4.38 -28.04
N ARG A 288 -0.99 -3.83 -26.85
CA ARG A 288 -0.84 -4.54 -25.56
C ARG A 288 -2.13 -4.62 -24.80
N ILE A 289 -2.28 -5.72 -24.07
CA ILE A 289 -3.44 -6.02 -23.24
C ILE A 289 -3.02 -6.41 -21.82
N LYS A 290 -3.90 -6.15 -20.87
CA LYS A 290 -3.79 -6.61 -19.49
C LYS A 290 -4.75 -7.78 -19.27
N LEU A 291 -4.23 -8.91 -18.80
CA LEU A 291 -5.01 -10.12 -18.50
C LEU A 291 -5.25 -10.26 -16.99
N PRO A 292 -6.44 -10.73 -16.53
CA PRO A 292 -6.66 -10.98 -15.10
C PRO A 292 -5.88 -12.20 -14.61
N ALA A 293 -4.93 -11.99 -13.72
CA ALA A 293 -4.09 -13.05 -13.18
C ALA A 293 -4.91 -14.17 -12.51
N ALA A 294 -5.95 -13.82 -11.74
CA ALA A 294 -6.81 -14.80 -11.09
C ALA A 294 -7.50 -15.72 -12.10
N TRP A 295 -8.02 -15.17 -13.21
CA TRP A 295 -8.63 -15.97 -14.27
C TRP A 295 -7.61 -16.93 -14.91
N LEU A 296 -6.38 -16.46 -15.15
CA LEU A 296 -5.31 -17.31 -15.68
C LEU A 296 -4.97 -18.46 -14.73
N LEU A 297 -4.88 -18.19 -13.43
CA LEU A 297 -4.61 -19.21 -12.40
C LEU A 297 -5.73 -20.24 -12.33
N GLU A 298 -7.00 -19.83 -12.33
CA GLU A 298 -8.13 -20.74 -12.33
C GLU A 298 -8.09 -21.67 -13.59
N ARG A 299 -7.71 -21.14 -14.75
CA ARG A 299 -7.55 -21.93 -15.98
C ARG A 299 -6.31 -22.82 -16.00
N ALA A 300 -5.31 -22.48 -15.23
CA ALA A 300 -4.09 -23.29 -15.04
C ALA A 300 -4.25 -24.39 -13.97
N GLY A 301 -5.46 -24.58 -13.40
CA GLY A 301 -5.72 -25.64 -12.41
C GLY A 301 -5.59 -25.20 -10.95
N PHE A 302 -5.56 -23.90 -10.67
CA PHE A 302 -5.55 -23.33 -9.32
C PHE A 302 -6.89 -22.62 -9.04
N PRO A 303 -7.99 -23.36 -8.82
CA PRO A 303 -9.30 -22.76 -8.55
C PRO A 303 -9.34 -22.06 -7.19
N LYS A 304 -10.37 -21.26 -6.97
CA LYS A 304 -10.65 -20.68 -5.66
C LYS A 304 -10.74 -21.77 -4.60
N GLY A 305 -10.06 -21.56 -3.46
CA GLY A 305 -9.98 -22.54 -2.38
C GLY A 305 -8.92 -23.63 -2.58
N PHE A 306 -8.10 -23.54 -3.63
CA PHE A 306 -6.93 -24.40 -3.79
C PHE A 306 -5.96 -24.18 -2.61
N ARG A 307 -5.48 -25.25 -2.00
CA ARG A 307 -4.55 -25.20 -0.85
C ARG A 307 -3.36 -26.14 -1.03
N MET A 308 -2.22 -25.70 -0.52
CA MET A 308 -1.02 -26.51 -0.33
C MET A 308 -0.62 -26.43 1.15
N GLY A 309 -0.96 -27.46 1.93
CA GLY A 309 -0.82 -27.41 3.37
C GLY A 309 -1.71 -26.32 3.97
N GLU A 310 -1.11 -25.43 4.77
CA GLU A 310 -1.83 -24.30 5.39
C GLU A 310 -1.90 -23.04 4.48
N ALA A 311 -1.21 -23.05 3.34
CA ALA A 311 -1.27 -21.97 2.38
C ALA A 311 -2.36 -22.19 1.32
N GLY A 312 -3.14 -21.14 1.01
CA GLY A 312 -4.23 -21.22 0.03
C GLY A 312 -4.71 -19.90 -0.50
#